data_5ba1d0bfda51908f8535d8178c101332
#
_entry.id   5ba1d0bfda51908f8535d8178c101332
#
_cell.length_a   1.000
_cell.length_b   1.000
_cell.length_c   1.000
_cell.angle_alpha   90.00
_cell.angle_beta   90.00
_cell.angle_gamma   90.00
#
_symmetry.space_group_name_H-M   'P 1'
#
loop_
_entity.id
_entity.type
_entity.pdbx_description
1 polymer ?
#
loop_
_entity_poly.entity_id
_entity_poly.type
_entity_poly.pdbx_seq_one_letter_code
_entity_poly.pdbx_strand_id
1 'polypeptide(L)'
;MVSKEAIAAARAAYDIEAQCITEMKDYFDDEQFAKAVELLSSAPRIGTAGCGHSGIICQHMAHLMCCIERPARFISPAEAVHGATGFLQPGDVMIFASRGGKTKELLPIVDICKAKGVSIITVTENMESPLAQAADVVLKQHVNRETDKWNAQGTTSTTALCMIFHALQAAVIEQTGYRAEQFALIHPGGAVGERLNNKAL
;
A
#
# COMPACT_ATOMS: atom_id res chain seq x y z
N MET A 1 23.95 -8.71 28.94
CA MET A 1 24.66 -8.82 27.64
C MET A 1 23.69 -9.39 26.61
N VAL A 2 23.74 -8.93 25.37
CA VAL A 2 22.92 -9.49 24.27
C VAL A 2 23.48 -10.87 23.90
N SER A 3 22.62 -11.86 23.68
CA SER A 3 23.04 -13.22 23.31
C SER A 3 23.52 -13.28 21.85
N LYS A 4 24.34 -14.28 21.52
CA LYS A 4 24.78 -14.51 20.15
C LYS A 4 23.60 -14.90 19.24
N GLU A 5 22.65 -15.63 19.79
CA GLU A 5 21.41 -16.05 19.11
C GLU A 5 20.55 -14.83 18.72
N ALA A 6 20.47 -13.81 19.58
CA ALA A 6 19.73 -12.56 19.26
C ALA A 6 20.38 -11.83 18.08
N ILE A 7 21.71 -11.75 18.02
CA ILE A 7 22.42 -11.13 16.88
C ILE A 7 22.27 -11.98 15.62
N ALA A 8 22.34 -13.31 15.73
CA ALA A 8 22.10 -14.19 14.59
C ALA A 8 20.68 -14.05 14.03
N ALA A 9 19.67 -13.96 14.91
CA ALA A 9 18.28 -13.73 14.50
C ALA A 9 18.11 -12.37 13.78
N ALA A 10 18.77 -11.32 14.29
CA ALA A 10 18.72 -10.01 13.63
C ALA A 10 19.33 -10.05 12.21
N ARG A 11 20.45 -10.74 12.01
CA ARG A 11 21.07 -10.92 10.68
C ARG A 11 20.15 -11.73 9.75
N ALA A 12 19.61 -12.85 10.26
CA ALA A 12 18.69 -13.69 9.49
C ALA A 12 17.43 -12.92 9.03
N ALA A 13 16.97 -11.93 9.78
CA ALA A 13 15.82 -11.10 9.37
C ALA A 13 16.11 -10.36 8.06
N TYR A 14 17.31 -9.81 7.86
CA TYR A 14 17.69 -9.16 6.60
C TYR A 14 17.66 -10.14 5.43
N ASP A 15 18.20 -11.34 5.62
CA ASP A 15 18.24 -12.36 4.57
C ASP A 15 16.83 -12.82 4.18
N ILE A 16 15.95 -13.03 5.17
CA ILE A 16 14.56 -13.45 4.97
C ILE A 16 13.80 -12.38 4.17
N GLU A 17 13.91 -11.11 4.55
CA GLU A 17 13.20 -10.03 3.86
C GLU A 17 13.77 -9.78 2.46
N ALA A 18 15.08 -9.80 2.27
CA ALA A 18 15.70 -9.65 0.96
C ALA A 18 15.29 -10.78 0.00
N GLN A 19 15.23 -12.02 0.49
CA GLN A 19 14.75 -13.16 -0.28
C GLN A 19 13.27 -12.95 -0.69
N CYS A 20 12.41 -12.58 0.24
CA CYS A 20 11.00 -12.33 -0.02
C CYS A 20 10.80 -11.25 -1.11
N ILE A 21 11.52 -10.13 -1.01
CA ILE A 21 11.45 -9.06 -2.02
C ILE A 21 11.89 -9.56 -3.39
N THR A 22 12.89 -10.41 -3.45
CA THR A 22 13.37 -11.00 -4.72
C THR A 22 12.29 -11.91 -5.33
N GLU A 23 11.69 -12.78 -4.53
CA GLU A 23 10.66 -13.72 -4.95
C GLU A 23 9.34 -13.04 -5.34
N MET A 24 9.04 -11.88 -4.76
CA MET A 24 7.84 -11.11 -5.12
C MET A 24 7.76 -10.74 -6.61
N LYS A 25 8.89 -10.68 -7.31
CA LYS A 25 8.92 -10.43 -8.77
C LYS A 25 8.23 -11.53 -9.57
N ASP A 26 8.25 -12.76 -9.07
CA ASP A 26 7.64 -13.92 -9.74
C ASP A 26 6.10 -13.89 -9.67
N TYR A 27 5.56 -13.02 -8.81
CA TYR A 27 4.12 -12.81 -8.63
C TYR A 27 3.62 -11.48 -9.23
N PHE A 28 4.49 -10.76 -9.94
CA PHE A 28 4.13 -9.52 -10.59
C PHE A 28 3.27 -9.80 -11.84
N ASP A 29 2.03 -9.33 -11.81
CA ASP A 29 1.08 -9.43 -12.91
C ASP A 29 1.01 -8.08 -13.63
N ASP A 30 1.60 -7.99 -14.81
CA ASP A 30 1.69 -6.76 -15.60
C ASP A 30 0.31 -6.16 -15.90
N GLU A 31 -0.70 -6.99 -16.18
CA GLU A 31 -2.06 -6.53 -16.53
C GLU A 31 -2.76 -5.93 -15.30
N GLN A 32 -2.74 -6.65 -14.17
CA GLN A 32 -3.33 -6.16 -12.93
C GLN A 32 -2.62 -4.90 -12.43
N PHE A 33 -1.30 -4.89 -12.55
CA PHE A 33 -0.52 -3.74 -12.13
C PHE A 33 -0.78 -2.50 -13.00
N ALA A 34 -0.86 -2.68 -14.32
CA ALA A 34 -1.20 -1.60 -15.24
C ALA A 34 -2.59 -1.01 -14.95
N LYS A 35 -3.60 -1.86 -14.72
CA LYS A 35 -4.95 -1.42 -14.30
C LYS A 35 -4.92 -0.64 -12.99
N ALA A 36 -4.13 -1.09 -12.00
CA ALA A 36 -3.98 -0.34 -10.74
C ALA A 36 -3.39 1.06 -10.98
N VAL A 37 -2.35 1.15 -11.79
CA VAL A 37 -1.70 2.43 -12.14
C VAL A 37 -2.68 3.36 -12.86
N GLU A 38 -3.45 2.85 -13.83
CA GLU A 38 -4.47 3.62 -14.55
C GLU A 38 -5.52 4.19 -13.59
N LEU A 39 -6.08 3.35 -12.72
CA LEU A 39 -7.05 3.76 -11.72
C LEU A 39 -6.48 4.84 -10.78
N LEU A 40 -5.28 4.63 -10.24
CA LEU A 40 -4.64 5.57 -9.30
C LEU A 40 -4.24 6.88 -9.97
N SER A 41 -3.89 6.85 -11.26
CA SER A 41 -3.52 8.03 -12.02
C SER A 41 -4.73 8.90 -12.39
N SER A 42 -5.89 8.32 -12.55
CA SER A 42 -7.11 9.03 -12.99
C SER A 42 -8.07 9.39 -11.86
N ALA A 43 -8.03 8.67 -10.73
CA ALA A 43 -8.96 8.88 -9.62
C ALA A 43 -8.87 10.29 -9.04
N PRO A 44 -10.01 10.98 -8.80
CA PRO A 44 -10.03 12.25 -8.09
C PRO A 44 -9.53 12.14 -6.65
N ARG A 45 -9.85 11.03 -5.98
CA ARG A 45 -9.43 10.74 -4.60
C ARG A 45 -9.16 9.26 -4.42
N ILE A 46 -8.24 8.97 -3.50
CA ILE A 46 -7.82 7.61 -3.17
C ILE A 46 -8.08 7.37 -1.67
N GLY A 47 -8.90 6.37 -1.37
CA GLY A 47 -9.03 5.84 -0.03
C GLY A 47 -8.07 4.65 0.19
N THR A 48 -7.58 4.47 1.40
CA THR A 48 -6.81 3.27 1.77
C THR A 48 -7.33 2.73 3.09
N ALA A 49 -7.42 1.41 3.25
CA ALA A 49 -7.79 0.77 4.51
C ALA A 49 -7.11 -0.57 4.72
N GLY A 50 -6.84 -0.88 5.97
CA GLY A 50 -6.27 -2.12 6.48
C GLY A 50 -6.34 -2.13 7.99
N CYS A 51 -6.11 -3.30 8.61
CA CYS A 51 -6.07 -3.46 10.05
C CYS A 51 -4.66 -3.82 10.52
N GLY A 52 -4.30 -3.44 11.76
CA GLY A 52 -3.00 -3.72 12.35
C GLY A 52 -1.83 -3.22 11.50
N HIS A 53 -0.83 -4.06 11.26
CA HIS A 53 0.33 -3.72 10.42
C HIS A 53 -0.08 -3.26 9.01
N SER A 54 -1.04 -3.94 8.37
CA SER A 54 -1.56 -3.52 7.07
C SER A 54 -2.18 -2.12 7.10
N GLY A 55 -2.85 -1.76 8.21
CA GLY A 55 -3.41 -0.42 8.40
C GLY A 55 -2.33 0.66 8.47
N ILE A 56 -1.22 0.39 9.16
CA ILE A 56 -0.08 1.31 9.23
C ILE A 56 0.52 1.54 7.84
N ILE A 57 0.67 0.47 7.06
CA ILE A 57 1.20 0.60 5.69
C ILE A 57 0.18 1.23 4.74
N CYS A 58 -1.13 1.07 4.97
CA CYS A 58 -2.15 1.81 4.24
C CYS A 58 -2.13 3.31 4.56
N GLN A 59 -1.80 3.72 5.79
CA GLN A 59 -1.54 5.13 6.13
C GLN A 59 -0.32 5.65 5.36
N HIS A 60 0.75 4.86 5.31
CA HIS A 60 1.93 5.19 4.51
C HIS A 60 1.59 5.33 3.03
N MET A 61 0.79 4.42 2.45
CA MET A 61 0.35 4.52 1.05
C MET A 61 -0.43 5.81 0.77
N ALA A 62 -1.32 6.21 1.66
CA ALA A 62 -2.03 7.48 1.52
C ALA A 62 -1.05 8.67 1.52
N HIS A 63 -0.03 8.63 2.38
CA HIS A 63 1.03 9.65 2.38
C HIS A 63 1.85 9.63 1.09
N LEU A 64 2.26 8.45 0.59
CA LEU A 64 2.98 8.30 -0.68
C LEU A 64 2.22 8.95 -1.84
N MET A 65 0.91 8.74 -1.93
CA MET A 65 0.07 9.34 -2.97
C MET A 65 -0.02 10.86 -2.81
N CYS A 66 -0.19 11.38 -1.60
CA CYS A 66 -0.16 12.82 -1.34
C CYS A 66 1.17 13.45 -1.75
N CYS A 67 2.32 12.78 -1.56
CA CYS A 67 3.64 13.25 -1.97
C CYS A 67 3.79 13.43 -3.49
N ILE A 68 2.90 12.87 -4.28
CA ILE A 68 2.84 13.02 -5.74
C ILE A 68 1.56 13.72 -6.21
N GLU A 69 0.98 14.54 -5.33
CA GLU A 69 -0.23 15.33 -5.57
C GLU A 69 -1.45 14.51 -6.02
N ARG A 70 -1.52 13.25 -5.58
CA ARG A 70 -2.71 12.40 -5.70
C ARG A 70 -3.47 12.44 -4.36
N PRO A 71 -4.62 13.13 -4.27
CA PRO A 71 -5.35 13.29 -3.01
C PRO A 71 -5.72 11.93 -2.42
N ALA A 72 -5.15 11.59 -1.27
CA ALA A 72 -5.34 10.30 -0.65
C ALA A 72 -5.57 10.40 0.86
N ARG A 73 -6.34 9.47 1.40
CA ARG A 73 -6.66 9.40 2.83
C ARG A 73 -6.76 7.96 3.31
N PHE A 74 -6.13 7.66 4.43
CA PHE A 74 -6.44 6.44 5.18
C PHE A 74 -7.81 6.56 5.84
N ILE A 75 -8.65 5.54 5.65
CA ILE A 75 -9.96 5.42 6.27
C ILE A 75 -9.86 4.30 7.30
N SER A 76 -9.90 4.67 8.57
CA SER A 76 -9.92 3.69 9.67
C SER A 76 -11.15 2.79 9.52
N PRO A 77 -11.00 1.46 9.57
CA PRO A 77 -12.15 0.56 9.49
C PRO A 77 -13.20 0.81 10.58
N ALA A 78 -12.76 1.22 11.78
CA ALA A 78 -13.66 1.56 12.87
C ALA A 78 -14.51 2.80 12.56
N GLU A 79 -13.93 3.81 11.89
CA GLU A 79 -14.63 5.05 11.53
C GLU A 79 -15.38 4.94 10.19
N ALA A 80 -15.01 3.99 9.35
CA ALA A 80 -15.58 3.83 8.02
C ALA A 80 -17.11 3.65 8.05
N VAL A 81 -17.59 2.79 8.95
CA VAL A 81 -19.02 2.50 9.13
C VAL A 81 -19.77 3.57 9.93
N HIS A 82 -19.05 4.55 10.46
CA HIS A 82 -19.59 5.71 11.18
C HIS A 82 -19.49 7.01 10.37
N GLY A 83 -19.44 6.90 9.03
CA GLY A 83 -19.54 8.05 8.12
C GLY A 83 -18.23 8.47 7.46
N ALA A 84 -17.06 7.94 7.85
CA ALA A 84 -15.78 8.32 7.25
C ALA A 84 -15.69 7.95 5.75
N THR A 85 -16.44 6.95 5.29
CA THR A 85 -16.61 6.60 3.87
C THR A 85 -17.35 7.66 3.05
N GLY A 86 -17.92 8.69 3.69
CA GLY A 86 -18.43 9.89 3.01
C GLY A 86 -17.37 10.64 2.21
N PHE A 87 -16.07 10.44 2.53
CA PHE A 87 -14.95 10.93 1.75
C PHE A 87 -14.97 10.44 0.29
N LEU A 88 -15.35 9.18 0.08
CA LEU A 88 -15.38 8.55 -1.23
C LEU A 88 -16.61 8.96 -2.03
N GLN A 89 -16.43 9.17 -3.33
CA GLN A 89 -17.49 9.50 -4.28
C GLN A 89 -17.35 8.63 -5.55
N PRO A 90 -18.36 8.58 -6.44
CA PRO A 90 -18.27 7.86 -7.70
C PRO A 90 -17.01 8.28 -8.50
N GLY A 91 -16.26 7.29 -9.02
CA GLY A 91 -15.01 7.52 -9.74
C GLY A 91 -13.74 7.60 -8.87
N ASP A 92 -13.88 7.59 -7.55
CA ASP A 92 -12.74 7.43 -6.64
C ASP A 92 -12.24 5.98 -6.60
N VAL A 93 -11.09 5.77 -6.00
CA VAL A 93 -10.47 4.44 -5.81
C VAL A 93 -10.31 4.15 -4.33
N MET A 94 -10.59 2.92 -3.93
CA MET A 94 -10.33 2.39 -2.60
C MET A 94 -9.32 1.25 -2.65
N ILE A 95 -8.23 1.36 -1.89
CA ILE A 95 -7.22 0.31 -1.73
C ILE A 95 -7.45 -0.41 -0.41
N PHE A 96 -7.62 -1.72 -0.47
CA PHE A 96 -7.64 -2.60 0.69
C PHE A 96 -6.35 -3.40 0.78
N ALA A 97 -5.79 -3.51 1.99
CA ALA A 97 -4.68 -4.42 2.26
C ALA A 97 -5.04 -5.40 3.39
N SER A 98 -4.99 -6.67 3.07
CA SER A 98 -5.17 -7.76 4.03
C SER A 98 -4.51 -9.03 3.49
N ARG A 99 -3.46 -9.52 4.17
CA ARG A 99 -2.73 -10.71 3.73
C ARG A 99 -3.67 -11.90 3.49
N GLY A 100 -4.54 -12.21 4.44
CA GLY A 100 -5.52 -13.29 4.31
C GLY A 100 -6.77 -12.94 3.52
N GLY A 101 -7.02 -11.66 3.24
CA GLY A 101 -8.17 -11.16 2.47
C GLY A 101 -9.54 -11.39 3.12
N LYS A 102 -9.58 -11.71 4.43
CA LYS A 102 -10.81 -12.11 5.17
C LYS A 102 -11.08 -11.22 6.37
N THR A 103 -10.42 -10.07 6.47
CA THR A 103 -10.56 -9.13 7.59
C THR A 103 -11.99 -8.60 7.64
N LYS A 104 -12.74 -8.98 8.68
CA LYS A 104 -14.19 -8.71 8.79
C LYS A 104 -14.52 -7.22 8.82
N GLU A 105 -13.64 -6.42 9.42
CA GLU A 105 -13.78 -4.98 9.54
C GLU A 105 -13.71 -4.25 8.18
N LEU A 106 -13.13 -4.88 7.16
CA LEU A 106 -13.02 -4.29 5.81
C LEU A 106 -14.24 -4.61 4.94
N LEU A 107 -14.94 -5.72 5.17
CA LEU A 107 -16.04 -6.17 4.30
C LEU A 107 -17.19 -5.17 4.19
N PRO A 108 -17.66 -4.52 5.26
CA PRO A 108 -18.69 -3.49 5.14
C PRO A 108 -18.27 -2.29 4.27
N ILE A 109 -16.95 -1.98 4.25
CA ILE A 109 -16.43 -0.88 3.42
C ILE A 109 -16.48 -1.26 1.94
N VAL A 110 -16.26 -2.54 1.61
CA VAL A 110 -16.40 -3.06 0.24
C VAL A 110 -17.83 -2.83 -0.27
N ASP A 111 -18.84 -3.18 0.53
CA ASP A 111 -20.25 -3.00 0.16
C ASP A 111 -20.59 -1.52 -0.08
N ILE A 112 -20.06 -0.62 0.76
CA ILE A 112 -20.20 0.82 0.58
C ILE A 112 -19.52 1.29 -0.71
N CYS A 113 -18.30 0.83 -1.00
CA CYS A 113 -17.59 1.18 -2.23
C CYS A 113 -18.39 0.76 -3.47
N LYS A 114 -18.87 -0.47 -3.51
CA LYS A 114 -19.71 -0.98 -4.61
C LYS A 114 -20.99 -0.16 -4.79
N ALA A 115 -21.69 0.13 -3.71
CA ALA A 115 -22.92 0.94 -3.74
C ALA A 115 -22.67 2.36 -4.24
N LYS A 116 -21.46 2.90 -4.05
CA LYS A 116 -21.09 4.26 -4.47
C LYS A 116 -20.40 4.33 -5.83
N GLY A 117 -20.11 3.21 -6.50
CA GLY A 117 -19.36 3.20 -7.75
C GLY A 117 -17.90 3.61 -7.58
N VAL A 118 -17.30 3.22 -6.47
CA VAL A 118 -15.88 3.39 -6.15
C VAL A 118 -15.13 2.15 -6.59
N SER A 119 -14.09 2.31 -7.40
CA SER A 119 -13.25 1.18 -7.85
C SER A 119 -12.41 0.62 -6.70
N ILE A 120 -12.23 -0.69 -6.69
CA ILE A 120 -11.56 -1.40 -5.59
C ILE A 120 -10.27 -2.05 -6.08
N ILE A 121 -9.16 -1.72 -5.43
CA ILE A 121 -7.87 -2.42 -5.53
C ILE A 121 -7.65 -3.19 -4.23
N THR A 122 -7.36 -4.49 -4.32
CA THR A 122 -7.03 -5.30 -3.15
C THR A 122 -5.60 -5.83 -3.24
N VAL A 123 -4.83 -5.66 -2.17
CA VAL A 123 -3.53 -6.32 -1.99
C VAL A 123 -3.69 -7.47 -1.01
N THR A 124 -3.47 -8.70 -1.48
CA THR A 124 -3.68 -9.92 -0.67
C THR A 124 -2.81 -11.08 -1.16
N GLU A 125 -2.52 -12.03 -0.29
CA GLU A 125 -1.90 -13.32 -0.66
C GLU A 125 -2.95 -14.34 -1.10
N ASN A 126 -4.18 -14.24 -0.59
CA ASN A 126 -5.27 -15.18 -0.86
C ASN A 126 -6.19 -14.67 -1.98
N MET A 127 -5.94 -15.14 -3.20
CA MET A 127 -6.68 -14.78 -4.40
C MET A 127 -8.16 -15.23 -4.38
N GLU A 128 -8.50 -16.25 -3.56
CA GLU A 128 -9.87 -16.76 -3.37
C GLU A 128 -10.62 -16.09 -2.21
N SER A 129 -10.03 -15.04 -1.64
CA SER A 129 -10.61 -14.35 -0.50
C SER A 129 -11.78 -13.44 -0.89
N PRO A 130 -12.70 -13.15 0.07
CA PRO A 130 -13.79 -12.20 -0.18
C PRO A 130 -13.32 -10.82 -0.69
N LEU A 131 -12.20 -10.31 -0.19
CA LEU A 131 -11.65 -9.03 -0.66
C LEU A 131 -11.12 -9.13 -2.09
N ALA A 132 -10.46 -10.25 -2.46
CA ALA A 132 -9.98 -10.46 -3.82
C ALA A 132 -11.14 -10.58 -4.82
N GLN A 133 -12.15 -11.38 -4.48
CA GLN A 133 -13.33 -11.58 -5.34
C GLN A 133 -14.19 -10.33 -5.51
N ALA A 134 -14.11 -9.40 -4.57
CA ALA A 134 -14.86 -8.16 -4.63
C ALA A 134 -14.16 -7.05 -5.39
N ALA A 135 -12.86 -7.19 -5.66
CA ALA A 135 -12.01 -6.15 -6.24
C ALA A 135 -12.09 -6.09 -7.78
N ASP A 136 -11.91 -4.90 -8.32
CA ASP A 136 -11.71 -4.67 -9.76
C ASP A 136 -10.28 -5.02 -10.18
N VAL A 137 -9.33 -4.87 -9.24
CA VAL A 137 -7.91 -5.18 -9.41
C VAL A 137 -7.38 -5.89 -8.17
N VAL A 138 -6.63 -6.97 -8.37
CA VAL A 138 -5.97 -7.69 -7.29
C VAL A 138 -4.46 -7.72 -7.51
N LEU A 139 -3.72 -7.17 -6.56
CA LEU A 139 -2.26 -7.23 -6.54
C LEU A 139 -1.83 -8.32 -5.56
N LYS A 140 -1.16 -9.35 -6.07
CA LYS A 140 -0.76 -10.49 -5.27
C LYS A 140 0.45 -10.14 -4.40
N GLN A 141 0.28 -10.34 -3.10
CA GLN A 141 1.37 -10.37 -2.13
C GLN A 141 1.77 -11.83 -1.89
N HIS A 142 3.06 -12.12 -1.73
CA HIS A 142 3.55 -13.44 -1.34
C HIS A 142 4.60 -13.33 -0.26
N VAL A 143 4.54 -14.20 0.74
CA VAL A 143 5.48 -14.23 1.87
C VAL A 143 5.71 -15.67 2.33
N ASN A 144 6.92 -16.18 2.14
CA ASN A 144 7.29 -17.52 2.57
C ASN A 144 7.30 -17.66 4.10
N ARG A 145 7.85 -16.65 4.79
CA ARG A 145 7.87 -16.62 6.25
C ARG A 145 8.08 -15.22 6.80
N GLU A 146 7.66 -15.02 8.01
CA GLU A 146 7.99 -13.86 8.82
C GLU A 146 9.39 -14.00 9.46
N THR A 147 9.96 -12.92 9.97
CA THR A 147 11.33 -12.92 10.50
C THR A 147 11.47 -13.61 11.85
N ASP A 148 10.38 -13.68 12.62
CA ASP A 148 10.41 -14.27 13.95
C ASP A 148 10.39 -15.81 13.92
N LYS A 149 10.84 -16.42 15.02
CA LYS A 149 10.96 -17.88 15.14
C LYS A 149 9.62 -18.62 15.13
N TRP A 150 8.51 -17.93 15.39
CA TRP A 150 7.16 -18.53 15.38
C TRP A 150 6.46 -18.33 14.06
N ASN A 151 7.04 -17.54 13.13
CA ASN A 151 6.43 -17.18 11.85
C ASN A 151 5.06 -16.50 12.03
N ALA A 152 4.96 -15.59 12.98
CA ALA A 152 3.68 -15.04 13.43
C ALA A 152 3.59 -13.51 13.44
N GLN A 153 4.73 -12.82 13.57
CA GLN A 153 4.76 -11.36 13.59
C GLN A 153 4.70 -10.80 12.16
N GLY A 154 3.89 -9.76 11.96
CA GLY A 154 3.76 -9.14 10.63
C GLY A 154 4.99 -8.31 10.24
N THR A 155 6.11 -8.93 9.94
CA THR A 155 7.38 -8.31 9.56
C THR A 155 7.59 -8.36 8.04
N THR A 156 7.96 -9.50 7.50
CA THR A 156 8.19 -9.70 6.06
C THR A 156 6.95 -9.39 5.25
N SER A 157 5.76 -9.74 5.74
CA SER A 157 4.49 -9.40 5.09
C SER A 157 4.25 -7.89 5.04
N THR A 158 4.71 -7.15 6.03
CA THR A 158 4.65 -5.68 6.05
C THR A 158 5.61 -5.07 5.02
N THR A 159 6.84 -5.60 4.94
CA THR A 159 7.84 -5.19 3.96
C THR A 159 7.38 -5.47 2.52
N ALA A 160 6.81 -6.65 2.26
CA ALA A 160 6.26 -7.01 0.96
C ALA A 160 5.11 -6.08 0.52
N LEU A 161 4.19 -5.76 1.44
CA LEU A 161 3.12 -4.79 1.17
C LEU A 161 3.68 -3.39 0.87
N CYS A 162 4.65 -2.95 1.64
CA CYS A 162 5.31 -1.66 1.46
C CYS A 162 5.98 -1.57 0.08
N MET A 163 6.65 -2.63 -0.36
CA MET A 163 7.28 -2.72 -1.68
C MET A 163 6.25 -2.58 -2.82
N ILE A 164 5.10 -3.24 -2.73
CA ILE A 164 4.02 -3.08 -3.73
C ILE A 164 3.59 -1.61 -3.82
N PHE A 165 3.42 -0.95 -2.69
CA PHE A 165 3.01 0.46 -2.65
C PHE A 165 4.09 1.42 -3.19
N HIS A 166 5.37 1.14 -2.93
CA HIS A 166 6.47 1.89 -3.52
C HIS A 166 6.51 1.71 -5.05
N ALA A 167 6.28 0.50 -5.54
CA ALA A 167 6.22 0.23 -6.98
C ALA A 167 5.05 0.96 -7.65
N LEU A 168 3.86 0.99 -7.01
CA LEU A 168 2.72 1.77 -7.48
C LEU A 168 3.02 3.26 -7.53
N GLN A 169 3.63 3.83 -6.49
CA GLN A 169 4.02 5.25 -6.50
C GLN A 169 4.97 5.56 -7.66
N ALA A 170 6.03 4.75 -7.84
CA ALA A 170 7.00 4.94 -8.91
C ALA A 170 6.33 4.91 -10.29
N ALA A 171 5.43 3.94 -10.51
CA ALA A 171 4.70 3.82 -11.77
C ALA A 171 3.70 4.97 -12.01
N VAL A 172 3.01 5.45 -10.97
CA VAL A 172 2.10 6.60 -11.06
C VAL A 172 2.87 7.88 -11.36
N ILE A 173 4.07 8.08 -10.81
CA ILE A 173 4.97 9.21 -11.16
C ILE A 173 5.25 9.20 -12.66
N GLU A 174 5.68 8.08 -13.21
CA GLU A 174 5.97 7.96 -14.65
C GLU A 174 4.69 8.17 -15.50
N GLN A 175 3.58 7.56 -15.11
CA GLN A 175 2.31 7.65 -15.84
C GLN A 175 1.74 9.07 -15.86
N THR A 176 1.90 9.84 -14.79
CA THR A 176 1.35 11.20 -14.69
C THR A 176 2.32 12.29 -15.12
N GLY A 177 3.60 11.94 -15.33
CA GLY A 177 4.65 12.91 -15.62
C GLY A 177 4.93 13.86 -14.44
N TYR A 178 4.68 13.40 -13.19
CA TYR A 178 4.95 14.19 -11.99
C TYR A 178 6.45 14.53 -11.86
N ARG A 179 6.78 15.77 -11.53
CA ARG A 179 8.15 16.26 -11.57
C ARG A 179 8.66 16.67 -10.20
N ALA A 180 9.98 16.66 -10.05
CA ALA A 180 10.67 16.99 -8.82
C ALA A 180 10.38 18.43 -8.34
N GLU A 181 10.14 19.38 -9.27
CA GLU A 181 9.80 20.77 -8.95
C GLU A 181 8.45 20.89 -8.23
N GLN A 182 7.48 20.05 -8.61
CA GLN A 182 6.18 19.97 -7.92
C GLN A 182 6.37 19.44 -6.49
N PHE A 183 7.20 18.40 -6.34
CA PHE A 183 7.52 17.87 -5.01
C PHE A 183 8.28 18.89 -4.15
N ALA A 184 9.22 19.63 -4.70
CA ALA A 184 9.96 20.69 -4.00
C ALA A 184 9.03 21.75 -3.39
N LEU A 185 7.94 22.07 -4.10
CA LEU A 185 6.94 23.05 -3.64
C LEU A 185 6.20 22.57 -2.38
N ILE A 186 5.80 21.31 -2.34
CA ILE A 186 5.00 20.75 -1.24
C ILE A 186 5.86 20.12 -0.14
N HIS A 187 7.19 20.00 -0.37
CA HIS A 187 8.14 19.43 0.59
C HIS A 187 9.30 20.41 0.85
N PRO A 188 9.05 21.59 1.44
CA PRO A 188 10.10 22.60 1.65
C PRO A 188 11.07 22.24 2.79
N GLY A 189 10.70 21.33 3.69
CA GLY A 189 11.46 21.01 4.90
C GLY A 189 12.44 19.85 4.73
N GLY A 190 13.45 19.81 5.62
CA GLY A 190 14.43 18.72 5.70
C GLY A 190 15.42 18.66 4.53
N ALA A 191 16.37 17.71 4.63
CA ALA A 191 17.47 17.57 3.66
C ALA A 191 17.01 17.35 2.21
N VAL A 192 15.86 16.70 2.01
CA VAL A 192 15.30 16.50 0.66
C VAL A 192 14.77 17.82 0.10
N GLY A 193 14.02 18.58 0.89
CA GLY A 193 13.51 19.90 0.50
C GLY A 193 14.64 20.86 0.18
N GLU A 194 15.66 20.94 1.04
CA GLU A 194 16.85 21.75 0.80
C GLU A 194 17.56 21.36 -0.50
N ARG A 195 17.76 20.06 -0.74
CA ARG A 195 18.40 19.57 -1.97
C ARG A 195 17.61 19.93 -3.23
N LEU A 196 16.29 19.82 -3.19
CA LEU A 196 15.43 20.08 -4.34
C LEU A 196 15.31 21.58 -4.62
N ASN A 197 15.19 22.41 -3.58
CA ASN A 197 15.05 23.84 -3.71
C ASN A 197 16.38 24.56 -4.02
N ASN A 198 17.53 24.00 -3.57
CA ASN A 198 18.86 24.55 -3.87
C ASN A 198 19.39 24.17 -5.26
N LYS A 199 18.75 23.24 -5.98
CA LYS A 199 19.06 22.95 -7.40
C LYS A 199 18.38 23.91 -8.39
N ALA A 200 17.56 24.81 -7.91
CA ALA A 200 16.92 25.86 -8.70
C ALA A 200 17.76 27.15 -8.76
N LEU A 201 19.01 27.11 -8.29
CA LEU A 201 20.07 28.11 -8.47
C LEU A 201 21.17 27.51 -9.36
#